data_5b1b94f30e95598af17b74f840fa1ece
#
_entry.id   5b1b94f30e95598af17b74f840fa1ece
#
_cell.length_a   1.000
_cell.length_b   1.000
_cell.length_c   1.000
_cell.angle_alpha   90.00
_cell.angle_beta   90.00
_cell.angle_gamma   90.00
#
_symmetry.space_group_name_H-M   'P 1'
#
loop_
_entity.id
_entity.type
_entity.pdbx_description
1 polymer ?
#
loop_
_entity_poly.entity_id
_entity_poly.type
_entity_poly.pdbx_seq_one_letter_code
_entity_poly.pdbx_strand_id
1 'polypeptide(L)'
;MSSLLLKPKLSLLFISCISLSISGLTTQAHAGLFDNYTDTAQNFRSSLTQPISAPTQELFEKKAKSNDAALYLLEKARLEQANKQYEASKQTFEKAFELLDAQNNKATISASKLGFKALSLVSNDSVAPYKIPEYEQVLAHVYQSINYLALNNTEGAAVEMRVAQRIQREIELAHSKEAEKAAAKGQNVNSAPAEYDEALAGLNTIAGKVKNTYQNAYAFYMAATLWEALGEKNDALVDYKKAYELQPNDFIKNDVKRLDNAAKKANGQY
;
A
#
# COMPACT_ATOMS: atom_id res chain seq x y z
N MET A 1 -57.16 52.41 66.25
CA MET A 1 -57.49 51.08 65.69
C MET A 1 -56.64 50.92 64.47
N SER A 2 -55.48 50.31 64.63
CA SER A 2 -54.40 50.23 63.68
C SER A 2 -54.24 48.79 63.30
N SER A 3 -54.40 48.52 62.01
CA SER A 3 -54.14 47.23 61.42
C SER A 3 -52.72 47.18 60.92
N LEU A 4 -51.88 46.38 61.56
CA LEU A 4 -50.53 46.05 61.11
C LEU A 4 -50.59 45.14 59.88
N LEU A 5 -50.21 45.68 58.74
CA LEU A 5 -49.93 44.86 57.58
C LEU A 5 -48.51 44.38 57.57
N LEU A 6 -48.34 43.08 57.81
CA LEU A 6 -47.09 42.37 57.70
C LEU A 6 -46.75 42.25 56.26
N LYS A 7 -45.65 42.86 55.80
CA LYS A 7 -45.06 42.63 54.50
C LYS A 7 -44.22 41.37 54.54
N PRO A 8 -44.44 40.42 53.65
CA PRO A 8 -43.54 39.29 53.49
C PRO A 8 -42.23 39.78 52.91
N LYS A 9 -41.13 39.52 53.61
CA LYS A 9 -39.77 39.66 53.07
C LYS A 9 -39.58 38.57 52.02
N LEU A 10 -39.61 38.98 50.75
CA LEU A 10 -39.21 38.13 49.61
C LEU A 10 -37.69 37.93 49.63
N SER A 11 -37.29 36.84 50.23
CA SER A 11 -35.90 36.41 50.25
C SER A 11 -35.58 36.00 48.81
N LEU A 12 -34.93 36.87 48.03
CA LEU A 12 -34.30 36.51 46.77
C LEU A 12 -33.18 35.52 47.06
N LEU A 13 -33.51 34.25 46.99
CA LEU A 13 -32.53 33.20 46.80
C LEU A 13 -31.91 33.43 45.42
N PHE A 14 -30.74 34.07 45.42
CA PHE A 14 -29.82 34.00 44.30
C PHE A 14 -29.41 32.54 44.10
N ILE A 15 -30.19 31.83 43.27
CA ILE A 15 -29.71 30.62 42.63
C ILE A 15 -28.66 31.09 41.68
N SER A 16 -27.42 31.14 42.16
CA SER A 16 -26.24 31.21 41.36
C SER A 16 -26.25 29.92 40.53
N CYS A 17 -26.82 30.02 39.32
CA CYS A 17 -26.51 29.06 38.25
C CYS A 17 -25.03 29.17 37.99
N ILE A 18 -24.24 28.38 38.74
CA ILE A 18 -22.95 27.98 38.29
C ILE A 18 -23.22 27.18 37.00
N SER A 19 -23.28 27.91 35.89
CA SER A 19 -23.07 27.33 34.59
C SER A 19 -21.65 26.79 34.65
N LEU A 20 -21.56 25.55 35.11
CA LEU A 20 -20.41 24.69 34.84
C LEU A 20 -20.33 24.60 33.31
N SER A 21 -19.64 25.55 32.70
CA SER A 21 -19.12 25.43 31.39
C SER A 21 -18.19 24.21 31.49
N ILE A 22 -18.80 23.04 31.33
CA ILE A 22 -18.10 21.91 30.83
C ILE A 22 -17.65 22.38 29.44
N SER A 23 -16.53 23.11 29.39
CA SER A 23 -15.67 23.14 28.26
C SER A 23 -15.47 21.67 27.96
N GLY A 24 -16.28 21.18 27.05
CA GLY A 24 -16.10 19.88 26.50
C GLY A 24 -14.67 19.87 25.97
N LEU A 25 -13.77 19.38 26.79
CA LEU A 25 -12.69 18.58 26.27
C LEU A 25 -13.43 17.50 25.49
N THR A 26 -13.83 17.83 24.25
CA THR A 26 -13.93 16.85 23.20
C THR A 26 -12.50 16.33 23.13
N THR A 27 -12.17 15.40 24.02
CA THR A 27 -11.22 14.38 23.66
C THR A 27 -11.85 13.82 22.39
N GLN A 28 -11.39 14.35 21.24
CA GLN A 28 -11.52 13.62 20.00
C GLN A 28 -10.88 12.29 20.37
N ALA A 29 -11.72 11.32 20.73
CA ALA A 29 -11.37 9.95 20.66
C ALA A 29 -10.91 9.84 19.21
N HIS A 30 -9.60 9.89 18.97
CA HIS A 30 -9.02 9.58 17.70
C HIS A 30 -9.41 8.12 17.48
N ALA A 31 -10.57 7.93 16.87
CA ALA A 31 -10.96 6.71 16.28
C ALA A 31 -9.80 6.34 15.38
N GLY A 32 -9.14 5.31 15.70
CA GLY A 32 -7.99 4.65 15.13
C GLY A 32 -7.17 5.32 14.04
N LEU A 33 -6.04 4.79 13.80
CA LEU A 33 -5.03 5.10 12.76
C LEU A 33 -5.59 5.58 11.39
N PHE A 34 -6.83 5.27 11.05
CA PHE A 34 -7.45 5.55 9.77
C PHE A 34 -8.02 6.97 9.63
N ASP A 35 -8.58 7.57 10.67
CA ASP A 35 -9.14 8.93 10.60
C ASP A 35 -8.04 9.98 10.40
N ASN A 36 -6.89 9.77 11.02
CA ASN A 36 -5.72 10.63 10.85
C ASN A 36 -5.06 10.46 9.47
N TYR A 37 -5.18 9.27 8.85
CA TYR A 37 -4.58 9.01 7.56
C TYR A 37 -5.38 9.65 6.41
N THR A 38 -6.68 9.76 6.51
CA THR A 38 -7.52 10.38 5.47
C THR A 38 -7.16 11.86 5.28
N ASP A 39 -7.02 12.63 6.36
CA ASP A 39 -6.61 14.04 6.30
C ASP A 39 -5.16 14.16 5.79
N THR A 40 -4.29 13.27 6.23
CA THR A 40 -2.91 13.20 5.78
C THR A 40 -2.82 12.87 4.28
N ALA A 41 -3.65 11.95 3.79
CA ALA A 41 -3.70 11.56 2.38
C ALA A 41 -4.12 12.73 1.45
N GLN A 42 -4.95 13.67 1.92
CA GLN A 42 -5.26 14.87 1.14
C GLN A 42 -4.04 15.78 0.97
N ASN A 43 -3.25 15.97 2.02
CA ASN A 43 -2.01 16.72 1.97
C ASN A 43 -0.97 16.05 1.05
N PHE A 44 -0.93 14.72 1.04
CA PHE A 44 -0.06 13.98 0.12
C PHE A 44 -0.51 14.12 -1.34
N ARG A 45 -1.82 14.08 -1.61
CA ARG A 45 -2.35 14.31 -2.98
C ARG A 45 -1.96 15.68 -3.54
N SER A 46 -2.03 16.74 -2.74
CA SER A 46 -1.59 18.08 -3.18
C SER A 46 -0.09 18.09 -3.46
N SER A 47 0.70 17.38 -2.67
CA SER A 47 2.15 17.28 -2.83
C SER A 47 2.60 16.40 -4.03
N LEU A 48 1.69 15.72 -4.72
CA LEU A 48 2.01 15.04 -5.99
C LEU A 48 2.24 16.02 -7.15
N THR A 49 1.65 17.20 -7.10
CA THR A 49 1.73 18.22 -8.16
C THR A 49 2.34 19.54 -7.70
N GLN A 50 2.61 19.66 -6.41
CA GLN A 50 3.19 20.84 -5.78
C GLN A 50 4.37 20.43 -4.88
N PRO A 51 5.29 21.33 -4.56
CA PRO A 51 6.36 21.06 -3.62
C PRO A 51 5.81 20.56 -2.27
N ILE A 52 6.54 19.63 -1.65
CA ILE A 52 6.16 19.09 -0.33
C ILE A 52 6.15 20.25 0.67
N SER A 53 5.00 20.48 1.30
CA SER A 53 4.83 21.57 2.25
C SER A 53 5.62 21.35 3.54
N ALA A 54 5.99 22.43 4.25
CA ALA A 54 6.70 22.32 5.52
C ALA A 54 5.96 21.47 6.58
N PRO A 55 4.62 21.60 6.76
CA PRO A 55 3.88 20.71 7.66
C PRO A 55 3.94 19.23 7.27
N THR A 56 3.93 18.92 5.97
CA THR A 56 4.07 17.54 5.47
C THR A 56 5.47 17.01 5.74
N GLN A 57 6.50 17.83 5.57
CA GLN A 57 7.87 17.46 5.89
C GLN A 57 8.06 17.16 7.38
N GLU A 58 7.54 18.02 8.26
CA GLU A 58 7.57 17.81 9.71
C GLU A 58 6.83 16.52 10.13
N LEU A 59 5.70 16.22 9.48
CA LEU A 59 4.99 14.97 9.69
C LEU A 59 5.87 13.74 9.36
N PHE A 60 6.57 13.75 8.24
CA PHE A 60 7.48 12.66 7.88
C PHE A 60 8.61 12.48 8.91
N GLU A 61 9.20 13.57 9.38
CA GLU A 61 10.24 13.52 10.40
C GLU A 61 9.74 12.93 11.73
N LYS A 62 8.54 13.32 12.15
CA LYS A 62 7.86 12.79 13.33
C LYS A 62 7.56 11.31 13.19
N LYS A 63 7.02 10.91 12.04
CA LYS A 63 6.57 9.53 11.77
C LYS A 63 7.71 8.57 11.44
N ALA A 64 8.87 9.06 11.02
CA ALA A 64 10.05 8.23 10.75
C ALA A 64 10.54 7.40 11.97
N LYS A 65 10.09 7.75 13.17
CA LYS A 65 10.43 7.05 14.43
C LYS A 65 9.24 6.30 15.04
N SER A 66 8.11 6.23 14.35
CA SER A 66 6.90 5.56 14.82
C SER A 66 6.81 4.12 14.34
N ASN A 67 5.82 3.40 14.82
CA ASN A 67 5.48 2.07 14.31
C ASN A 67 5.05 2.09 12.83
N ASP A 68 4.59 3.24 12.33
CA ASP A 68 4.18 3.44 10.94
C ASP A 68 5.33 3.94 10.05
N ALA A 69 6.56 3.94 10.53
CA ALA A 69 7.72 4.51 9.82
C ALA A 69 7.84 3.99 8.38
N ALA A 70 7.63 2.69 8.16
CA ALA A 70 7.72 2.10 6.83
C ALA A 70 6.66 2.67 5.87
N LEU A 71 5.40 2.84 6.31
CA LEU A 71 4.33 3.48 5.53
C LEU A 71 4.72 4.90 5.13
N TYR A 72 5.11 5.72 6.11
CA TYR A 72 5.44 7.13 5.86
C TYR A 72 6.72 7.32 5.03
N LEU A 73 7.67 6.38 5.08
CA LEU A 73 8.82 6.38 4.18
C LEU A 73 8.42 6.07 2.74
N LEU A 74 7.51 5.10 2.50
CA LEU A 74 7.00 4.82 1.16
C LEU A 74 6.26 6.04 0.58
N GLU A 75 5.38 6.69 1.37
CA GLU A 75 4.68 7.90 0.95
C GLU A 75 5.65 9.03 0.63
N LYS A 76 6.62 9.29 1.53
CA LYS A 76 7.64 10.32 1.31
C LYS A 76 8.43 10.08 0.04
N ALA A 77 8.92 8.85 -0.15
CA ALA A 77 9.69 8.49 -1.34
C ALA A 77 8.90 8.73 -2.63
N ARG A 78 7.60 8.41 -2.63
CA ARG A 78 6.71 8.65 -3.76
C ARG A 78 6.51 10.14 -4.04
N LEU A 79 6.35 10.97 -3.01
CA LEU A 79 6.23 12.42 -3.16
C LEU A 79 7.53 13.06 -3.65
N GLU A 80 8.68 12.64 -3.12
CA GLU A 80 10.00 13.07 -3.60
C GLU A 80 10.19 12.72 -5.08
N GLN A 81 9.81 11.50 -5.50
CA GLN A 81 9.86 11.09 -6.90
C GLN A 81 8.95 11.94 -7.79
N ALA A 82 7.68 12.18 -7.37
CA ALA A 82 6.73 13.01 -8.10
C ALA A 82 7.26 14.45 -8.28
N ASN A 83 7.99 14.96 -7.31
CA ASN A 83 8.68 16.24 -7.35
C ASN A 83 10.07 16.20 -8.05
N LYS A 84 10.38 15.09 -8.73
CA LYS A 84 11.65 14.89 -9.47
C LYS A 84 12.91 14.92 -8.58
N GLN A 85 12.74 14.71 -7.28
CA GLN A 85 13.84 14.60 -6.31
C GLN A 85 14.33 13.15 -6.26
N TYR A 86 14.79 12.61 -7.39
CA TYR A 86 15.07 11.19 -7.59
C TYR A 86 16.11 10.64 -6.63
N GLU A 87 17.18 11.40 -6.33
CA GLU A 87 18.20 10.95 -5.38
C GLU A 87 17.64 10.87 -3.94
N ALA A 88 16.87 11.87 -3.50
CA ALA A 88 16.22 11.85 -2.19
C ALA A 88 15.21 10.70 -2.10
N SER A 89 14.38 10.52 -3.12
CA SER A 89 13.43 9.41 -3.22
C SER A 89 14.12 8.05 -3.14
N LYS A 90 15.23 7.88 -3.87
CA LYS A 90 16.03 6.65 -3.84
C LYS A 90 16.48 6.32 -2.42
N GLN A 91 17.09 7.28 -1.72
CA GLN A 91 17.55 7.10 -0.34
C GLN A 91 16.40 6.83 0.64
N THR A 92 15.23 7.42 0.38
CA THR A 92 14.05 7.20 1.22
C THR A 92 13.47 5.80 1.01
N PHE A 93 13.42 5.27 -0.22
CA PHE A 93 13.06 3.87 -0.48
C PHE A 93 14.06 2.90 0.16
N GLU A 94 15.37 3.16 0.06
CA GLU A 94 16.40 2.33 0.70
C GLU A 94 16.14 2.18 2.21
N LYS A 95 15.81 3.27 2.90
CA LYS A 95 15.43 3.23 4.33
C LYS A 95 14.16 2.40 4.58
N ALA A 96 13.17 2.48 3.69
CA ALA A 96 11.97 1.65 3.82
C ALA A 96 12.31 0.15 3.65
N PHE A 97 13.18 -0.20 2.71
CA PHE A 97 13.64 -1.58 2.49
C PHE A 97 14.48 -2.11 3.65
N GLU A 98 15.33 -1.29 4.27
CA GLU A 98 16.06 -1.66 5.49
C GLU A 98 15.10 -2.01 6.64
N LEU A 99 14.00 -1.26 6.81
CA LEU A 99 12.98 -1.57 7.81
C LEU A 99 12.25 -2.86 7.48
N LEU A 100 11.93 -3.11 6.22
CA LEU A 100 11.30 -4.35 5.76
C LEU A 100 12.18 -5.55 6.06
N ASP A 101 13.46 -5.48 5.72
CA ASP A 101 14.44 -6.56 5.97
C ASP A 101 14.58 -6.82 7.47
N ALA A 102 14.65 -5.76 8.28
CA ALA A 102 14.72 -5.90 9.73
C ALA A 102 13.45 -6.56 10.32
N GLN A 103 12.27 -6.27 9.77
CA GLN A 103 11.01 -6.91 10.18
C GLN A 103 10.97 -8.38 9.78
N ASN A 104 11.38 -8.72 8.55
CA ASN A 104 11.42 -10.08 8.04
C ASN A 104 12.42 -10.94 8.82
N ASN A 105 13.60 -10.42 9.14
CA ASN A 105 14.60 -11.10 9.96
C ASN A 105 14.09 -11.36 11.39
N LYS A 106 13.42 -10.39 12.03
CA LYS A 106 12.80 -10.57 13.35
C LYS A 106 11.70 -11.65 13.32
N ALA A 107 10.86 -11.64 12.30
CA ALA A 107 9.80 -12.63 12.13
C ALA A 107 10.37 -14.04 11.98
N THR A 108 11.42 -14.21 11.19
CA THR A 108 12.11 -15.50 10.99
C THR A 108 12.72 -16.03 12.29
N ILE A 109 13.39 -15.17 13.05
CA ILE A 109 14.00 -15.54 14.35
C ILE A 109 12.91 -15.90 15.37
N SER A 110 11.81 -15.17 15.41
CA SER A 110 10.70 -15.44 16.32
C SER A 110 9.95 -16.72 15.96
N ALA A 111 9.71 -16.99 14.69
CA ALA A 111 9.10 -18.23 14.23
C ALA A 111 9.97 -19.46 14.55
N SER A 112 11.29 -19.35 14.46
CA SER A 112 12.22 -20.43 14.78
C SER A 112 12.31 -20.73 16.28
N LYS A 113 12.10 -19.71 17.15
CA LYS A 113 12.28 -19.83 18.61
C LYS A 113 10.99 -20.21 19.37
N LEU A 114 9.82 -19.80 18.92
CA LEU A 114 8.61 -19.84 19.72
C LEU A 114 7.49 -20.77 19.19
N GLY A 115 7.64 -21.35 18.03
CA GLY A 115 6.54 -22.11 17.43
C GLY A 115 5.31 -21.23 17.15
N PHE A 116 4.58 -21.51 16.10
CA PHE A 116 3.49 -20.68 15.53
C PHE A 116 2.37 -20.29 16.52
N LYS A 117 2.21 -20.96 17.65
CA LYS A 117 1.11 -20.72 18.62
C LYS A 117 1.33 -19.53 19.56
N ALA A 118 2.55 -19.07 19.75
CA ALA A 118 2.83 -17.98 20.68
C ALA A 118 2.75 -16.58 20.02
N LEU A 119 2.85 -16.49 18.71
CA LEU A 119 2.80 -15.24 17.97
C LEU A 119 1.40 -14.63 17.87
N SER A 120 0.34 -15.44 17.94
CA SER A 120 -1.05 -14.96 17.84
C SER A 120 -1.60 -14.37 19.14
N LEU A 121 -0.92 -14.53 20.26
CA LEU A 121 -1.41 -14.12 21.59
C LEU A 121 -0.83 -12.78 22.09
N VAL A 122 0.13 -12.19 21.40
CA VAL A 122 0.88 -10.99 21.92
C VAL A 122 0.62 -9.72 21.10
N SER A 123 -0.08 -9.77 19.96
CA SER A 123 -0.27 -8.55 19.18
C SER A 123 -1.62 -7.91 19.48
N ASN A 124 -1.57 -6.89 20.30
CA ASN A 124 -2.50 -5.79 20.19
C ASN A 124 -2.15 -5.08 18.87
N ASP A 125 -2.98 -5.24 17.82
CA ASP A 125 -2.72 -4.72 16.46
C ASP A 125 -2.41 -3.22 16.40
N SER A 126 -2.80 -2.46 17.42
CA SER A 126 -2.50 -1.04 17.55
C SER A 126 -1.05 -0.71 17.93
N VAL A 127 -0.25 -1.69 18.32
CA VAL A 127 1.16 -1.53 18.76
C VAL A 127 2.15 -2.18 17.77
N ALA A 128 1.66 -2.98 16.83
CA ALA A 128 2.52 -3.64 15.86
C ALA A 128 3.04 -2.63 14.82
N PRO A 129 4.33 -2.72 14.43
CA PRO A 129 4.85 -1.92 13.32
C PRO A 129 4.11 -2.20 12.02
N TYR A 130 3.89 -1.15 11.21
CA TYR A 130 3.32 -1.31 9.88
C TYR A 130 4.18 -2.27 9.05
N LYS A 131 3.56 -3.36 8.61
CA LYS A 131 4.19 -4.35 7.74
C LYS A 131 3.83 -4.04 6.29
N ILE A 132 4.83 -3.78 5.47
CA ILE A 132 4.63 -3.49 4.04
C ILE A 132 4.04 -4.75 3.36
N PRO A 133 2.79 -4.71 2.83
CA PRO A 133 2.22 -5.82 2.09
C PRO A 133 3.02 -6.12 0.82
N GLU A 134 2.98 -7.37 0.35
CA GLU A 134 3.78 -7.79 -0.81
C GLU A 134 3.47 -6.98 -2.07
N TYR A 135 2.22 -6.60 -2.32
CA TYR A 135 1.86 -5.78 -3.48
C TYR A 135 2.45 -4.36 -3.41
N GLU A 136 2.60 -3.79 -2.21
CA GLU A 136 3.29 -2.51 -2.01
C GLU A 136 4.80 -2.67 -2.19
N GLN A 137 5.38 -3.78 -1.74
CA GLN A 137 6.79 -4.09 -1.98
C GLN A 137 7.08 -4.16 -3.48
N VAL A 138 6.24 -4.86 -4.26
CA VAL A 138 6.37 -4.90 -5.73
C VAL A 138 6.37 -3.49 -6.32
N LEU A 139 5.41 -2.65 -5.94
CA LEU A 139 5.32 -1.28 -6.44
C LEU A 139 6.49 -0.41 -5.99
N ALA A 140 6.96 -0.56 -4.75
CA ALA A 140 8.10 0.18 -4.23
C ALA A 140 9.37 -0.10 -5.04
N HIS A 141 9.64 -1.36 -5.37
CA HIS A 141 10.78 -1.73 -6.22
C HIS A 141 10.62 -1.23 -7.66
N VAL A 142 9.40 -1.25 -8.22
CA VAL A 142 9.14 -0.64 -9.54
C VAL A 142 9.43 0.87 -9.51
N TYR A 143 8.98 1.58 -8.50
CA TYR A 143 9.25 3.02 -8.37
C TYR A 143 10.73 3.31 -8.10
N GLN A 144 11.40 2.49 -7.32
CA GLN A 144 12.85 2.61 -7.12
C GLN A 144 13.61 2.38 -8.43
N SER A 145 13.19 1.43 -9.26
CA SER A 145 13.74 1.25 -10.61
C SER A 145 13.61 2.53 -11.46
N ILE A 146 12.49 3.23 -11.38
CA ILE A 146 12.30 4.53 -12.06
C ILE A 146 13.28 5.60 -11.54
N ASN A 147 13.55 5.64 -10.23
CA ASN A 147 14.57 6.55 -9.67
C ASN A 147 15.95 6.27 -10.27
N TYR A 148 16.34 5.00 -10.33
CA TYR A 148 17.61 4.61 -10.93
C TYR A 148 17.70 4.98 -12.41
N LEU A 149 16.62 4.80 -13.19
CA LEU A 149 16.56 5.24 -14.59
C LEU A 149 16.72 6.75 -14.72
N ALA A 150 16.02 7.54 -13.87
CA ALA A 150 16.12 9.00 -13.88
C ALA A 150 17.53 9.49 -13.50
N LEU A 151 18.27 8.69 -12.75
CA LEU A 151 19.67 8.92 -12.36
C LEU A 151 20.67 8.30 -13.34
N ASN A 152 20.23 7.82 -14.51
CA ASN A 152 21.07 7.16 -15.53
C ASN A 152 21.76 5.88 -15.03
N ASN A 153 21.22 5.21 -14.03
CA ASN A 153 21.73 3.94 -13.52
C ASN A 153 20.83 2.78 -13.97
N THR A 154 21.05 2.29 -15.17
CA THR A 154 20.28 1.18 -15.77
C THR A 154 20.50 -0.15 -15.05
N GLU A 155 21.69 -0.38 -14.51
CA GLU A 155 22.00 -1.60 -13.74
C GLU A 155 21.20 -1.65 -12.44
N GLY A 156 21.20 -0.56 -11.66
CA GLY A 156 20.37 -0.42 -10.46
C GLY A 156 18.89 -0.60 -10.76
N ALA A 157 18.41 -0.01 -11.88
CA ALA A 157 17.04 -0.17 -12.31
C ALA A 157 16.69 -1.64 -12.60
N ALA A 158 17.57 -2.37 -13.28
CA ALA A 158 17.39 -3.78 -13.59
C ALA A 158 17.38 -4.65 -12.32
N VAL A 159 18.22 -4.34 -11.33
CA VAL A 159 18.26 -5.05 -10.04
C VAL A 159 16.91 -4.91 -9.34
N GLU A 160 16.41 -3.69 -9.19
CA GLU A 160 15.12 -3.42 -8.53
C GLU A 160 13.96 -4.12 -9.24
N MET A 161 13.94 -4.11 -10.57
CA MET A 161 12.91 -4.76 -11.34
C MET A 161 12.93 -6.30 -11.18
N ARG A 162 14.13 -6.91 -11.11
CA ARG A 162 14.26 -8.34 -10.81
C ARG A 162 13.76 -8.69 -9.41
N VAL A 163 13.96 -7.80 -8.43
CA VAL A 163 13.38 -7.97 -7.08
C VAL A 163 11.87 -7.94 -7.13
N ALA A 164 11.26 -6.95 -7.79
CA ALA A 164 9.81 -6.87 -7.96
C ALA A 164 9.23 -8.14 -8.59
N GLN A 165 9.86 -8.67 -9.66
CA GLN A 165 9.46 -9.91 -10.31
C GLN A 165 9.63 -11.14 -9.41
N ARG A 166 10.68 -11.20 -8.60
CA ARG A 166 10.89 -12.28 -7.64
C ARG A 166 9.75 -12.30 -6.61
N ILE A 167 9.40 -11.15 -6.05
CA ILE A 167 8.29 -11.04 -5.09
C ILE A 167 6.97 -11.50 -5.74
N GLN A 168 6.68 -11.10 -6.98
CA GLN A 168 5.48 -11.55 -7.69
C GLN A 168 5.45 -13.07 -7.91
N ARG A 169 6.58 -13.70 -8.18
CA ARG A 169 6.66 -15.17 -8.28
C ARG A 169 6.46 -15.86 -6.93
N GLU A 170 7.00 -15.30 -5.86
CA GLU A 170 6.82 -15.81 -4.50
C GLU A 170 5.35 -15.75 -4.08
N ILE A 171 4.65 -14.65 -4.40
CA ILE A 171 3.21 -14.49 -4.18
C ILE A 171 2.42 -15.57 -4.96
N GLU A 172 2.73 -15.75 -6.25
CA GLU A 172 2.06 -16.75 -7.10
C GLU A 172 2.22 -18.17 -6.53
N LEU A 173 3.44 -18.53 -6.10
CA LEU A 173 3.73 -19.82 -5.49
C LEU A 173 3.02 -20.02 -4.15
N ALA A 174 2.91 -18.98 -3.33
CA ALA A 174 2.20 -19.04 -2.05
C ALA A 174 0.70 -19.29 -2.29
N HIS A 175 0.07 -18.55 -3.20
CA HIS A 175 -1.34 -18.75 -3.56
C HIS A 175 -1.63 -20.10 -4.20
N SER A 176 -0.74 -20.59 -5.06
CA SER A 176 -0.89 -21.94 -5.64
C SER A 176 -0.88 -23.02 -4.57
N LYS A 177 0.03 -22.95 -3.61
CA LYS A 177 0.09 -23.90 -2.48
C LYS A 177 -1.13 -23.81 -1.56
N GLU A 178 -1.67 -22.61 -1.34
CA GLU A 178 -2.90 -22.44 -0.56
C GLU A 178 -4.11 -23.04 -1.28
N ALA A 179 -4.23 -22.82 -2.59
CA ALA A 179 -5.27 -23.39 -3.42
C ALA A 179 -5.21 -24.94 -3.42
N GLU A 180 -4.03 -25.53 -3.56
CA GLU A 180 -3.82 -26.98 -3.46
C GLU A 180 -4.23 -27.54 -2.10
N LYS A 181 -3.83 -26.89 -1.01
CA LYS A 181 -4.20 -27.29 0.35
C LYS A 181 -5.70 -27.19 0.60
N ALA A 182 -6.37 -26.17 0.07
CA ALA A 182 -7.80 -26.00 0.21
C ALA A 182 -8.56 -27.05 -0.61
N ALA A 183 -8.12 -27.33 -1.85
CA ALA A 183 -8.68 -28.41 -2.67
C ALA A 183 -8.54 -29.79 -1.99
N ALA A 184 -7.38 -30.07 -1.38
CA ALA A 184 -7.13 -31.31 -0.65
C ALA A 184 -8.04 -31.46 0.60
N LYS A 185 -8.52 -30.34 1.18
CA LYS A 185 -9.47 -30.32 2.29
C LYS A 185 -10.94 -30.32 1.85
N GLY A 186 -11.21 -30.38 0.56
CA GLY A 186 -12.57 -30.30 0.00
C GLY A 186 -13.20 -28.88 0.14
N GLN A 187 -12.40 -27.89 0.44
CA GLN A 187 -12.85 -26.48 0.53
C GLN A 187 -12.82 -25.84 -0.85
N ASN A 188 -13.96 -25.33 -1.29
CA ASN A 188 -14.01 -24.56 -2.53
C ASN A 188 -13.51 -23.14 -2.24
N VAL A 189 -12.29 -22.81 -2.66
CA VAL A 189 -11.62 -21.52 -2.37
C VAL A 189 -12.34 -20.33 -3.05
N ASN A 190 -13.22 -20.62 -4.01
CA ASN A 190 -13.94 -19.62 -4.81
C ASN A 190 -15.39 -19.38 -4.37
N SER A 191 -15.87 -20.03 -3.32
CA SER A 191 -17.23 -19.79 -2.81
C SER A 191 -17.21 -18.69 -1.76
N ALA A 192 -17.46 -17.45 -2.19
CA ALA A 192 -17.98 -16.44 -1.27
C ALA A 192 -19.33 -16.94 -0.71
N PRO A 193 -19.68 -16.64 0.56
CA PRO A 193 -21.01 -16.94 1.08
C PRO A 193 -22.07 -16.35 0.15
N ALA A 194 -23.14 -17.09 -0.14
CA ALA A 194 -24.20 -16.70 -1.10
C ALA A 194 -24.85 -15.34 -0.81
N GLU A 195 -24.73 -14.87 0.43
CA GLU A 195 -25.19 -13.53 0.86
C GLU A 195 -24.41 -12.35 0.22
N TYR A 196 -23.21 -12.64 -0.32
CA TYR A 196 -22.39 -11.63 -0.99
C TYR A 196 -22.59 -11.61 -2.51
N ASP A 197 -23.26 -12.60 -3.09
CA ASP A 197 -23.40 -12.74 -4.55
C ASP A 197 -24.17 -11.56 -5.17
N GLU A 198 -25.17 -11.03 -4.49
CA GLU A 198 -25.97 -9.90 -4.99
C GLU A 198 -25.24 -8.56 -4.87
N ALA A 199 -24.50 -8.36 -3.78
CA ALA A 199 -23.64 -7.17 -3.62
C ALA A 199 -22.43 -7.20 -4.56
N LEU A 200 -21.93 -8.38 -4.92
CA LEU A 200 -20.78 -8.59 -5.80
C LEU A 200 -21.16 -8.69 -7.28
N ALA A 201 -22.46 -8.85 -7.64
CA ALA A 201 -22.90 -8.98 -9.04
C ALA A 201 -22.47 -7.79 -9.92
N GLY A 202 -22.48 -6.57 -9.37
CA GLY A 202 -21.95 -5.39 -10.03
C GLY A 202 -20.44 -5.37 -10.15
N LEU A 203 -19.71 -5.91 -9.14
CA LEU A 203 -18.26 -6.02 -9.12
C LEU A 203 -17.76 -7.18 -10.00
N ASN A 204 -18.53 -8.27 -10.15
CA ASN A 204 -18.18 -9.41 -10.99
C ASN A 204 -18.01 -9.05 -12.46
N THR A 205 -18.68 -8.02 -12.95
CA THR A 205 -18.51 -7.52 -14.33
C THR A 205 -17.10 -6.92 -14.53
N ILE A 206 -16.53 -6.36 -13.49
CA ILE A 206 -15.17 -5.79 -13.48
C ILE A 206 -14.17 -6.85 -13.02
N ALA A 207 -14.44 -7.52 -11.90
CA ALA A 207 -13.57 -8.54 -11.31
C ALA A 207 -13.48 -9.82 -12.15
N GLY A 208 -14.52 -10.20 -12.89
CA GLY A 208 -14.49 -11.36 -13.80
C GLY A 208 -13.54 -11.23 -14.99
N LYS A 209 -12.98 -10.03 -15.22
CA LYS A 209 -11.91 -9.80 -16.20
C LYS A 209 -10.51 -9.91 -15.60
N VAL A 210 -10.40 -9.93 -14.28
CA VAL A 210 -9.12 -10.04 -13.57
C VAL A 210 -8.81 -11.50 -13.32
N LYS A 211 -7.79 -12.04 -13.97
CA LYS A 211 -7.41 -13.47 -13.85
C LYS A 211 -6.86 -13.83 -12.47
N ASN A 212 -6.19 -12.90 -11.81
CA ASN A 212 -5.83 -13.01 -10.42
C ASN A 212 -5.71 -11.61 -9.76
N THR A 213 -5.85 -11.55 -8.44
CA THR A 213 -5.83 -10.30 -7.66
C THR A 213 -4.51 -10.07 -6.92
N TYR A 214 -3.57 -11.00 -7.04
CA TYR A 214 -2.34 -11.00 -6.26
C TYR A 214 -1.09 -10.59 -7.07
N GLN A 215 -1.14 -10.66 -8.40
CA GLN A 215 -0.06 -10.18 -9.27
C GLN A 215 -0.39 -8.81 -9.86
N ASN A 216 0.65 -8.02 -10.12
CA ASN A 216 0.51 -6.66 -10.62
C ASN A 216 0.88 -6.56 -12.10
N ALA A 217 -0.12 -6.37 -12.98
CA ALA A 217 0.08 -6.24 -14.42
C ALA A 217 0.98 -5.04 -14.80
N TYR A 218 0.86 -3.91 -14.05
CA TYR A 218 1.69 -2.72 -14.29
C TYR A 218 3.16 -3.01 -14.03
N ALA A 219 3.48 -3.78 -12.99
CA ALA A 219 4.86 -4.13 -12.68
C ALA A 219 5.48 -5.01 -13.80
N PHE A 220 4.74 -5.96 -14.36
CA PHE A 220 5.19 -6.73 -15.51
C PHE A 220 5.36 -5.85 -16.77
N TYR A 221 4.43 -4.92 -17.00
CA TYR A 221 4.54 -4.00 -18.12
C TYR A 221 5.79 -3.11 -18.03
N MET A 222 6.05 -2.56 -16.84
CA MET A 222 7.25 -1.73 -16.59
C MET A 222 8.53 -2.54 -16.73
N ALA A 223 8.54 -3.79 -16.26
CA ALA A 223 9.66 -4.70 -16.47
C ALA A 223 9.91 -4.97 -17.96
N ALA A 224 8.87 -5.29 -18.71
CA ALA A 224 8.96 -5.50 -20.16
C ALA A 224 9.55 -4.29 -20.89
N THR A 225 9.09 -3.09 -20.54
CA THR A 225 9.59 -1.84 -21.11
C THR A 225 11.08 -1.65 -20.81
N LEU A 226 11.51 -1.94 -19.58
CA LEU A 226 12.92 -1.85 -19.20
C LEU A 226 13.77 -2.86 -19.96
N TRP A 227 13.35 -4.14 -20.02
CA TRP A 227 14.09 -5.19 -20.74
C TRP A 227 14.21 -4.87 -22.22
N GLU A 228 13.15 -4.33 -22.82
CA GLU A 228 13.21 -3.90 -24.22
C GLU A 228 14.22 -2.76 -24.42
N ALA A 229 14.24 -1.76 -23.54
CA ALA A 229 15.20 -0.66 -23.58
C ALA A 229 16.65 -1.13 -23.40
N LEU A 230 16.87 -2.19 -22.64
CA LEU A 230 18.18 -2.83 -22.44
C LEU A 230 18.55 -3.81 -23.57
N GLY A 231 17.65 -4.04 -24.55
CA GLY A 231 17.87 -4.98 -25.65
C GLY A 231 17.54 -6.45 -25.32
N GLU A 232 17.07 -6.73 -24.11
CA GLU A 232 16.68 -8.07 -23.63
C GLU A 232 15.27 -8.43 -24.13
N LYS A 233 15.11 -8.53 -25.46
CA LYS A 233 13.81 -8.64 -26.15
C LYS A 233 13.00 -9.88 -25.76
N ASN A 234 13.66 -11.00 -25.45
CA ASN A 234 12.98 -12.22 -25.05
C ASN A 234 12.33 -12.05 -23.68
N ASP A 235 13.04 -11.47 -22.72
CA ASP A 235 12.51 -11.21 -21.39
C ASP A 235 11.39 -10.15 -21.44
N ALA A 236 11.56 -9.13 -22.29
CA ALA A 236 10.51 -8.15 -22.55
C ALA A 236 9.23 -8.82 -23.08
N LEU A 237 9.34 -9.74 -24.05
CA LEU A 237 8.18 -10.44 -24.62
C LEU A 237 7.47 -11.32 -23.58
N VAL A 238 8.22 -11.99 -22.71
CA VAL A 238 7.66 -12.80 -21.62
C VAL A 238 6.84 -11.91 -20.68
N ASP A 239 7.39 -10.79 -20.26
CA ASP A 239 6.73 -9.89 -19.32
C ASP A 239 5.54 -9.14 -19.95
N TYR A 240 5.62 -8.73 -21.21
CA TYR A 240 4.45 -8.20 -21.93
C TYR A 240 3.32 -9.23 -22.05
N LYS A 241 3.63 -10.50 -22.32
CA LYS A 241 2.63 -11.58 -22.33
C LYS A 241 1.99 -11.75 -20.95
N LYS A 242 2.79 -11.72 -19.89
CA LYS A 242 2.27 -11.81 -18.51
C LYS A 242 1.40 -10.61 -18.14
N ALA A 243 1.83 -9.40 -18.49
CA ALA A 243 1.03 -8.19 -18.29
C ALA A 243 -0.31 -8.26 -19.05
N TYR A 244 -0.29 -8.74 -20.33
CA TYR A 244 -1.50 -8.92 -21.12
C TYR A 244 -2.43 -9.99 -20.56
N GLU A 245 -1.87 -11.08 -20.03
CA GLU A 245 -2.65 -12.14 -19.38
C GLU A 245 -3.43 -11.60 -18.18
N LEU A 246 -2.79 -10.77 -17.36
CA LEU A 246 -3.38 -10.19 -16.16
C LEU A 246 -4.36 -9.05 -16.46
N GLN A 247 -4.03 -8.21 -17.43
CA GLN A 247 -4.82 -7.03 -17.82
C GLN A 247 -4.92 -6.96 -19.35
N PRO A 248 -5.82 -7.71 -19.98
CA PRO A 248 -6.00 -7.67 -21.43
C PRO A 248 -6.47 -6.28 -21.90
N ASN A 249 -5.67 -5.64 -22.78
CA ASN A 249 -6.02 -4.42 -23.47
C ASN A 249 -5.25 -4.30 -24.78
N ASP A 250 -5.71 -3.46 -25.72
CA ASP A 250 -5.12 -3.34 -27.03
C ASP A 250 -3.72 -2.73 -27.01
N PHE A 251 -3.40 -1.91 -26.03
CA PHE A 251 -2.09 -1.29 -25.88
C PHE A 251 -1.02 -2.35 -25.64
N ILE A 252 -1.17 -3.17 -24.59
CA ILE A 252 -0.24 -4.26 -24.27
C ILE A 252 -0.22 -5.31 -25.40
N LYS A 253 -1.39 -5.63 -25.98
CA LYS A 253 -1.51 -6.57 -27.11
C LYS A 253 -0.64 -6.17 -28.31
N ASN A 254 -0.57 -4.87 -28.61
CA ASN A 254 0.22 -4.37 -29.71
C ASN A 254 1.73 -4.53 -29.44
N ASP A 255 2.18 -4.32 -28.20
CA ASP A 255 3.58 -4.56 -27.83
C ASP A 255 3.95 -6.04 -27.92
N VAL A 256 3.09 -6.94 -27.43
CA VAL A 256 3.26 -8.39 -27.60
C VAL A 256 3.40 -8.76 -29.08
N LYS A 257 2.48 -8.29 -29.94
CA LYS A 257 2.52 -8.59 -31.38
C LYS A 257 3.77 -8.05 -32.04
N ARG A 258 4.19 -6.85 -31.70
CA ARG A 258 5.37 -6.19 -32.26
C ARG A 258 6.64 -6.99 -31.99
N LEU A 259 6.85 -7.40 -30.74
CA LEU A 259 8.02 -8.20 -30.36
C LEU A 259 7.96 -9.64 -30.85
N ASP A 260 6.81 -10.30 -30.82
CA ASP A 260 6.64 -11.67 -31.33
C ASP A 260 6.94 -11.74 -32.84
N ASN A 261 6.48 -10.78 -33.64
CA ASN A 261 6.78 -10.68 -35.06
C ASN A 261 8.29 -10.41 -35.32
N ALA A 262 8.92 -9.58 -34.50
CA ALA A 262 10.35 -9.31 -34.59
C ALA A 262 11.18 -10.56 -34.29
N ALA A 263 10.78 -11.34 -33.27
CA ALA A 263 11.42 -12.60 -32.92
C ALA A 263 11.28 -13.64 -34.02
N LYS A 264 10.08 -13.77 -34.63
CA LYS A 264 9.85 -14.70 -35.79
C LYS A 264 10.71 -14.34 -36.99
N LYS A 265 10.83 -13.06 -37.33
CA LYS A 265 11.71 -12.61 -38.40
C LYS A 265 13.18 -12.94 -38.16
N ALA A 266 13.65 -12.73 -36.94
CA ALA A 266 15.03 -13.04 -36.54
C ALA A 266 15.34 -14.54 -36.66
N ASN A 267 14.35 -15.41 -36.42
CA ASN A 267 14.47 -16.86 -36.48
C ASN A 267 14.19 -17.43 -37.88
N GLY A 268 13.98 -16.61 -38.92
CA GLY A 268 13.72 -17.07 -40.31
C GLY A 268 12.36 -17.76 -40.48
N GLN A 269 11.44 -17.60 -39.55
CA GLN A 269 10.07 -18.10 -39.64
C GLN A 269 9.19 -17.01 -40.26
N TYR A 270 8.84 -17.19 -41.55
CA TYR A 270 7.88 -16.36 -42.30
C TYR A 270 6.53 -17.02 -42.35
#